data_37eaa0ba26b599ccf0537975d326399c
#
_entry.id   37eaa0ba26b599ccf0537975d326399c
#
_cell.length_a   1.000
_cell.length_b   1.000
_cell.length_c   1.000
_cell.angle_alpha   90.00
_cell.angle_beta   90.00
_cell.angle_gamma   90.00
#
_symmetry.space_group_name_H-M   'P 1'
#
loop_
_entity.id
_entity.type
_entity.pdbx_description
1 polymer ?
#
loop_
_entity_poly.entity_id
_entity_poly.type
_entity_poly.pdbx_seq_one_letter_code
_entity_poly.pdbx_strand_id
1 'polypeptide(L)'
;MKILVVDDEKDIQTLFEQRFRREIRGHEMEFAFAFSCEEALAYINKHEHEVVLILSDINMPGMSGLVLLEKIKHIYAVPPPIVMMITAYGDSENYTKAIQLGADDFLTKPVDFVLLKEKLKHLIHV
;
A
#
# COMPACT_ATOMS: atom_id res chain seq x y z
N MET A 1 -3.23 1.96 -14.10
CA MET A 1 -3.59 1.80 -12.69
C MET A 1 -2.44 2.25 -11.81
N LYS A 2 -2.70 3.13 -10.89
CA LYS A 2 -1.66 3.69 -10.03
C LYS A 2 -1.71 3.10 -8.62
N ILE A 3 -0.57 2.59 -8.17
CA ILE A 3 -0.40 1.98 -6.85
C ILE A 3 0.62 2.82 -6.08
N LEU A 4 0.23 3.28 -4.89
CA LEU A 4 1.15 3.99 -4.01
C LEU A 4 1.73 3.00 -2.99
N VAL A 5 3.05 2.87 -2.99
CA VAL A 5 3.76 2.03 -2.03
C VAL A 5 4.34 2.92 -0.94
N VAL A 6 4.00 2.62 0.31
CA VAL A 6 4.46 3.39 1.47
C VAL A 6 5.32 2.51 2.35
N ASP A 7 6.60 2.83 2.44
CA ASP A 7 7.57 2.07 3.22
C ASP A 7 8.76 2.99 3.52
N ASP A 8 9.28 2.96 4.73
CA ASP A 8 10.41 3.80 5.12
C ASP A 8 11.76 3.32 4.55
N GLU A 9 11.81 2.10 4.03
CA GLU A 9 13.01 1.56 3.39
C GLU A 9 13.07 1.99 1.93
N LYS A 10 14.05 2.83 1.59
CA LYS A 10 14.16 3.38 0.22
C LYS A 10 14.48 2.33 -0.83
N ASP A 11 15.11 1.23 -0.44
CA ASP A 11 15.41 0.13 -1.35
C ASP A 11 14.16 -0.55 -1.93
N ILE A 12 13.00 -0.34 -1.31
CA ILE A 12 11.74 -0.94 -1.75
C ILE A 12 11.39 -0.47 -3.16
N GLN A 13 11.73 0.76 -3.53
CA GLN A 13 11.45 1.28 -4.86
C GLN A 13 12.17 0.47 -5.93
N THR A 14 13.48 0.27 -5.78
CA THR A 14 14.27 -0.53 -6.73
C THR A 14 13.73 -1.96 -6.83
N LEU A 15 13.39 -2.54 -5.70
CA LEU A 15 12.88 -3.91 -5.65
C LEU A 15 11.56 -4.05 -6.39
N PHE A 16 10.62 -3.14 -6.16
CA PHE A 16 9.33 -3.15 -6.85
C PHE A 16 9.50 -2.91 -8.35
N GLU A 17 10.37 -1.98 -8.74
CA GLU A 17 10.63 -1.70 -10.15
C GLU A 17 11.21 -2.90 -10.89
N GLN A 18 12.05 -3.69 -10.22
CA GLN A 18 12.59 -4.93 -10.78
C GLN A 18 11.55 -6.03 -10.88
N ARG A 19 10.79 -6.24 -9.81
CA ARG A 19 9.82 -7.33 -9.73
C ARG A 19 8.59 -7.12 -10.61
N PHE A 20 8.21 -5.87 -10.85
CA PHE A 20 7.07 -5.51 -11.68
C PHE A 20 7.47 -4.93 -13.03
N ARG A 21 8.67 -5.21 -13.48
CA ARG A 21 9.21 -4.66 -14.73
C ARG A 21 8.29 -4.85 -15.94
N ARG A 22 7.70 -6.03 -16.10
CA ARG A 22 6.80 -6.33 -17.21
C ARG A 22 5.52 -5.51 -17.14
N GLU A 23 4.94 -5.45 -15.97
CA GLU A 23 3.68 -4.74 -15.73
C GLU A 23 3.85 -3.22 -15.93
N ILE A 24 5.00 -2.69 -15.53
CA ILE A 24 5.32 -1.28 -15.73
C ILE A 24 5.53 -0.98 -17.21
N ARG A 25 6.31 -1.79 -17.92
CA ARG A 25 6.56 -1.60 -19.35
C ARG A 25 5.29 -1.74 -20.18
N GLY A 26 4.40 -2.64 -19.80
CA GLY A 26 3.14 -2.87 -20.49
C GLY A 26 2.05 -1.86 -20.09
N HIS A 27 2.36 -0.88 -19.27
CA HIS A 27 1.41 0.12 -18.75
C HIS A 27 0.22 -0.50 -18.00
N GLU A 28 0.38 -1.72 -17.48
CA GLU A 28 -0.64 -2.35 -16.64
C GLU A 28 -0.67 -1.76 -15.24
N MET A 29 0.52 -1.43 -14.71
CA MET A 29 0.69 -0.90 -13.36
C MET A 29 1.66 0.27 -13.39
N GLU A 30 1.33 1.30 -12.62
CA GLU A 30 2.19 2.46 -12.40
C GLU A 30 2.38 2.59 -10.90
N PHE A 31 3.64 2.63 -10.46
CA PHE A 31 3.97 2.73 -9.04
C PHE A 31 4.46 4.11 -8.66
N ALA A 32 3.97 4.60 -7.54
CA ALA A 32 4.53 5.77 -6.86
C ALA A 32 4.99 5.34 -5.49
N PHE A 33 5.97 6.03 -4.92
CA PHE A 33 6.58 5.65 -3.65
C PHE A 33 6.56 6.81 -2.68
N ALA A 34 6.21 6.52 -1.43
CA ALA A 34 6.29 7.46 -0.32
C ALA A 34 7.06 6.77 0.82
N PHE A 35 7.96 7.48 1.46
CA PHE A 35 8.85 6.89 2.46
C PHE A 35 8.45 7.26 3.89
N SER A 36 7.30 7.88 4.04
CA SER A 36 6.68 8.19 5.33
C SER A 36 5.18 8.38 5.15
N CYS A 37 4.45 8.41 6.25
CA CYS A 37 3.02 8.70 6.20
C CYS A 37 2.74 10.12 5.70
N GLU A 38 3.56 11.07 6.10
CA GLU A 38 3.43 12.47 5.68
C GLU A 38 3.60 12.60 4.17
N GLU A 39 4.60 11.93 3.59
CA GLU A 39 4.80 11.91 2.14
C GLU A 39 3.63 11.24 1.43
N ALA A 40 3.12 10.15 2.00
CA ALA A 40 1.98 9.43 1.43
C ALA A 40 0.73 10.32 1.38
N LEU A 41 0.42 10.99 2.48
CA LEU A 41 -0.73 11.89 2.55
C LEU A 41 -0.61 13.06 1.59
N ALA A 42 0.59 13.64 1.48
CA ALA A 42 0.85 14.73 0.53
C ALA A 42 0.67 14.25 -0.91
N TYR A 43 1.15 13.06 -1.23
CA TYR A 43 0.99 12.47 -2.56
C TYR A 43 -0.48 12.23 -2.90
N ILE A 44 -1.22 11.59 -2.00
CA ILE A 44 -2.64 11.28 -2.20
C ILE A 44 -3.43 12.57 -2.39
N ASN A 45 -3.14 13.60 -1.62
CA ASN A 45 -3.81 14.88 -1.71
C ASN A 45 -3.63 15.55 -3.07
N LYS A 46 -2.46 15.40 -3.68
CA LYS A 46 -2.17 15.92 -5.02
C LYS A 46 -2.79 15.08 -6.13
N HIS A 47 -2.97 13.78 -5.91
CA HIS A 47 -3.39 12.81 -6.92
C HIS A 47 -4.66 12.07 -6.50
N GLU A 48 -5.61 12.80 -5.93
CA GLU A 48 -6.77 12.26 -5.24
C GLU A 48 -7.57 11.22 -6.03
N HIS A 49 -7.71 11.41 -7.33
CA HIS A 49 -8.51 10.50 -8.16
C HIS A 49 -7.66 9.52 -8.98
N GLU A 50 -6.36 9.53 -8.80
CA GLU A 50 -5.45 8.69 -9.59
C GLU A 50 -5.03 7.41 -8.85
N VAL A 51 -4.90 7.47 -7.53
CA VAL A 51 -4.45 6.34 -6.73
C VAL A 51 -5.62 5.39 -6.48
N VAL A 52 -5.50 4.16 -6.98
CA VAL A 52 -6.53 3.14 -6.78
C VAL A 52 -6.21 2.17 -5.66
N LEU A 53 -4.92 1.97 -5.37
CA LEU A 53 -4.51 1.06 -4.32
C LEU A 53 -3.31 1.62 -3.57
N ILE A 54 -3.32 1.47 -2.26
CA ILE A 54 -2.24 1.86 -1.37
C ILE A 54 -1.71 0.62 -0.69
N LEU A 55 -0.41 0.37 -0.83
CA LEU A 55 0.28 -0.73 -0.19
C LEU A 55 1.20 -0.14 0.86
N SER A 56 0.90 -0.33 2.14
CA SER A 56 1.62 0.33 3.22
C SER A 56 2.16 -0.62 4.26
N ASP A 57 3.42 -0.40 4.64
CA ASP A 57 4.00 -1.02 5.82
C ASP A 57 3.33 -0.46 7.08
N ILE A 58 3.12 -1.29 8.07
CA ILE A 58 2.57 -0.86 9.36
C ILE A 58 3.66 -0.19 10.20
N ASN A 59 4.84 -0.80 10.27
CA ASN A 59 5.90 -0.34 11.16
C ASN A 59 6.81 0.66 10.46
N MET A 60 6.56 1.95 10.70
CA MET A 60 7.38 3.05 10.17
C MET A 60 7.70 4.03 11.29
N PRO A 61 8.89 4.68 11.25
CA PRO A 61 9.24 5.70 12.24
C PRO A 61 8.25 6.88 12.20
N GLY A 62 7.96 7.43 13.36
CA GLY A 62 7.01 8.52 13.49
C GLY A 62 5.58 8.03 13.42
N MET A 63 4.86 8.38 12.37
CA MET A 63 3.48 7.98 12.17
C MET A 63 3.42 6.57 11.57
N SER A 64 2.75 5.63 12.24
CA SER A 64 2.65 4.25 11.76
C SER A 64 1.69 4.12 10.57
N GLY A 65 1.81 2.99 9.85
CA GLY A 65 0.88 2.68 8.77
C GLY A 65 -0.57 2.52 9.22
N LEU A 66 -0.82 2.19 10.49
CA LEU A 66 -2.17 2.14 11.03
C LEU A 66 -2.81 3.53 11.08
N VAL A 67 -2.03 4.55 11.45
CA VAL A 67 -2.51 5.93 11.45
C VAL A 67 -2.80 6.39 10.02
N LEU A 68 -1.94 6.03 9.09
CA LEU A 68 -2.16 6.33 7.67
C LEU A 68 -3.47 5.70 7.18
N LEU A 69 -3.69 4.43 7.49
CA LEU A 69 -4.91 3.70 7.12
C LEU A 69 -6.16 4.41 7.66
N GLU A 70 -6.15 4.78 8.94
CA GLU A 70 -7.26 5.48 9.57
C GLU A 70 -7.56 6.80 8.85
N LYS A 71 -6.52 7.60 8.58
CA LYS A 71 -6.66 8.88 7.89
C LYS A 71 -7.21 8.71 6.48
N ILE A 72 -6.71 7.74 5.72
CA ILE A 72 -7.17 7.50 4.35
C ILE A 72 -8.64 7.12 4.33
N LYS A 73 -9.06 6.19 5.17
CA LYS A 73 -10.46 5.74 5.21
C LYS A 73 -11.40 6.80 5.70
N HIS A 74 -10.93 7.73 6.53
CA HIS A 74 -11.74 8.83 7.06
C HIS A 74 -11.83 10.00 6.07
N ILE A 75 -10.70 10.43 5.50
CA ILE A 75 -10.63 11.60 4.62
C ILE A 75 -11.22 11.29 3.24
N TYR A 76 -10.92 10.11 2.70
CA TYR A 76 -11.34 9.71 1.35
C TYR A 76 -12.43 8.64 1.45
N ALA A 77 -13.56 9.00 2.03
CA ALA A 77 -14.61 8.04 2.35
C ALA A 77 -15.42 7.56 1.15
N VAL A 78 -15.46 8.33 0.03
CA VAL A 78 -16.36 7.99 -1.09
C VAL A 78 -15.71 8.28 -2.44
N PRO A 79 -15.34 7.28 -3.22
CA PRO A 79 -15.04 5.92 -2.80
C PRO A 79 -13.69 5.85 -2.09
N PRO A 80 -13.54 5.05 -1.05
CA PRO A 80 -12.24 4.94 -0.39
C PRO A 80 -11.27 4.18 -1.27
N PRO A 81 -9.98 4.56 -1.28
CA PRO A 81 -8.97 3.74 -1.95
C PRO A 81 -8.84 2.37 -1.29
N ILE A 82 -8.44 1.38 -2.06
CA ILE A 82 -8.12 0.06 -1.51
C ILE A 82 -6.80 0.17 -0.76
N VAL A 83 -6.77 -0.31 0.49
CA VAL A 83 -5.56 -0.29 1.31
C VAL A 83 -5.16 -1.70 1.70
N MET A 84 -3.97 -2.10 1.26
CA MET A 84 -3.36 -3.37 1.63
C MET A 84 -2.22 -3.08 2.60
N MET A 85 -2.22 -3.77 3.75
CA MET A 85 -1.20 -3.56 4.79
C MET A 85 -0.16 -4.65 4.75
N ILE A 86 1.10 -4.28 5.00
CA ILE A 86 2.21 -5.21 5.14
C ILE A 86 2.55 -5.30 6.62
N THR A 87 2.43 -6.49 7.19
CA THR A 87 2.63 -6.73 8.62
C THR A 87 3.82 -7.65 8.87
N ALA A 88 4.43 -7.54 10.05
CA ALA A 88 5.41 -8.51 10.48
C ALA A 88 4.73 -9.84 10.79
N TYR A 89 5.41 -10.94 10.47
CA TYR A 89 4.91 -12.28 10.78
C TYR A 89 4.69 -12.42 12.28
N GLY A 90 3.51 -12.90 12.66
CA GLY A 90 3.18 -13.12 14.06
C GLY A 90 2.67 -11.89 14.81
N ASP A 91 2.56 -10.75 14.17
CA ASP A 91 2.07 -9.52 14.80
C ASP A 91 0.53 -9.48 14.73
N SER A 92 -0.11 -10.29 15.57
CA SER A 92 -1.57 -10.41 15.59
C SER A 92 -2.26 -9.16 16.12
N GLU A 93 -1.62 -8.39 16.98
CA GLU A 93 -2.20 -7.17 17.54
C GLU A 93 -2.38 -6.10 16.45
N ASN A 94 -1.34 -5.84 15.67
CA ASN A 94 -1.44 -4.87 14.57
C ASN A 94 -2.35 -5.37 13.45
N TYR A 95 -2.38 -6.67 13.20
CA TYR A 95 -3.29 -7.27 12.24
C TYR A 95 -4.75 -7.00 12.64
N THR A 96 -5.10 -7.25 13.90
CA THR A 96 -6.45 -7.01 14.40
C THR A 96 -6.84 -5.53 14.31
N LYS A 97 -5.92 -4.63 14.69
CA LYS A 97 -6.17 -3.19 14.58
C LYS A 97 -6.40 -2.75 13.14
N ALA A 98 -5.61 -3.29 12.20
CA ALA A 98 -5.75 -2.96 10.79
C ALA A 98 -7.11 -3.40 10.23
N ILE A 99 -7.59 -4.58 10.62
CA ILE A 99 -8.94 -5.03 10.25
C ILE A 99 -9.99 -4.06 10.76
N GLN A 100 -9.89 -3.67 12.02
CA GLN A 100 -10.84 -2.75 12.64
C GLN A 100 -10.86 -1.38 11.96
N LEU A 101 -9.71 -0.94 11.43
CA LEU A 101 -9.59 0.33 10.75
C LEU A 101 -9.96 0.27 9.26
N GLY A 102 -10.32 -0.90 8.76
CA GLY A 102 -10.86 -1.04 7.41
C GLY A 102 -9.87 -1.43 6.33
N ALA A 103 -8.74 -2.07 6.69
CA ALA A 103 -7.82 -2.58 5.68
C ALA A 103 -8.51 -3.62 4.80
N ASP A 104 -8.23 -3.55 3.51
CA ASP A 104 -8.89 -4.42 2.53
C ASP A 104 -8.19 -5.76 2.37
N ASP A 105 -6.88 -5.80 2.57
CA ASP A 105 -6.10 -7.04 2.48
C ASP A 105 -4.78 -6.88 3.24
N PHE A 106 -4.03 -7.97 3.36
CA PHE A 106 -2.79 -8.05 4.13
C PHE A 106 -1.74 -8.88 3.42
N LEU A 107 -0.48 -8.55 3.67
CA LEU A 107 0.67 -9.38 3.36
C LEU A 107 1.56 -9.44 4.59
N THR A 108 2.26 -10.55 4.78
CA THR A 108 3.27 -10.66 5.83
C THR A 108 4.67 -10.52 5.24
N LYS A 109 5.60 -9.96 6.03
CA LYS A 109 7.00 -9.88 5.62
C LYS A 109 7.70 -11.22 5.85
N PRO A 110 8.64 -11.60 5.00
CA PRO A 110 9.08 -10.92 3.78
C PRO A 110 8.04 -11.00 2.66
N VAL A 111 7.97 -9.96 1.83
CA VAL A 111 6.96 -9.90 0.77
C VAL A 111 7.21 -10.98 -0.28
N ASP A 112 6.20 -11.81 -0.51
CA ASP A 112 6.17 -12.77 -1.60
C ASP A 112 5.58 -12.07 -2.83
N PHE A 113 6.42 -11.74 -3.80
CA PHE A 113 6.00 -10.98 -4.97
C PHE A 113 5.07 -11.75 -5.89
N VAL A 114 5.15 -13.07 -5.92
CA VAL A 114 4.20 -13.90 -6.69
C VAL A 114 2.80 -13.76 -6.09
N LEU A 115 2.70 -13.91 -4.78
CA LEU A 115 1.43 -13.74 -4.07
C LEU A 115 0.91 -12.31 -4.19
N LEU A 116 1.79 -11.32 -4.08
CA LEU A 116 1.41 -9.91 -4.23
C LEU A 116 0.82 -9.64 -5.60
N LYS A 117 1.44 -10.14 -6.67
CA LYS A 117 0.92 -9.99 -8.03
C LYS A 117 -0.47 -10.59 -8.18
N GLU A 118 -0.69 -11.77 -7.62
CA GLU A 118 -1.99 -12.42 -7.66
C GLU A 118 -3.05 -11.58 -6.93
N LYS A 119 -2.72 -11.09 -5.75
CA LYS A 119 -3.63 -10.23 -4.97
C LYS A 119 -3.96 -8.93 -5.70
N LEU A 120 -2.95 -8.27 -6.28
CA LEU A 120 -3.16 -7.03 -7.02
C LEU A 120 -4.08 -7.26 -8.22
N LYS A 121 -3.84 -8.31 -8.99
CA LYS A 121 -4.68 -8.64 -10.14
C LYS A 121 -6.11 -8.94 -9.72
N HIS A 122 -6.29 -9.65 -8.63
CA HIS A 122 -7.62 -9.98 -8.11
C HIS A 122 -8.38 -8.74 -7.64
N LEU A 123 -7.73 -7.83 -6.93
CA LEU A 123 -8.35 -6.62 -6.41
C LEU A 123 -8.73 -5.62 -7.52
N ILE A 124 -8.03 -5.67 -8.63
CA ILE A 124 -8.13 -4.67 -9.69
C ILE A 124 -9.04 -5.12 -10.85
N HIS A 125 -9.12 -6.40 -11.11
CA HIS A 125 -9.90 -6.97 -12.22
C HIS A 125 -11.24 -7.55 -11.77
N VAL A 126 -11.81 -7.02 -10.76
CA VAL A 126 -13.13 -7.45 -10.31
C VAL A 126 -14.22 -6.84 -11.16
#